data_616f164971acb09a081e182a5da3955b
#
_entry.id   616f164971acb09a081e182a5da3955b
#
_cell.length_a   1.000
_cell.length_b   1.000
_cell.length_c   1.000
_cell.angle_alpha   90.00
_cell.angle_beta   90.00
_cell.angle_gamma   90.00
#
_symmetry.space_group_name_H-M   'P 1'
#
loop_
_entity.id
_entity.type
_entity.pdbx_description
1 polymer ?
#
loop_
_entity_poly.entity_id
_entity_poly.type
_entity_poly.pdbx_seq_one_letter_code
_entity_poly.pdbx_strand_id
1 'polypeptide(L)'
;YWGAGEDFPSLGIGHFIWFPDGVDAPFDESFPTMVNYVRQHADGCYSMPGWLDELQPFAAPWQSKQQFDAAQQSDRMLELRQWLADTAPLQARYIVASFNARWNELELPAEQKLPLTRLLQRLVQTSQGLFAVVDYYNFKGLGSNPRERYHGEGWGLVQVLTDISKQPDVDRADDLLARFSEATAARLERRVRNAPPERNEARWLPGWHARVADYRESTKFAESSKS
;
A
#
# COMPACT_ATOMS: atom_id res chain seq x y z
N TYR A 1 10.12 9.50 -2.64
CA TYR A 1 10.40 8.85 -3.92
C TYR A 1 9.50 9.42 -5.01
N TRP A 2 10.04 9.60 -6.22
CA TRP A 2 9.29 9.96 -7.42
C TRP A 2 9.68 9.00 -8.53
N GLY A 3 8.77 8.14 -8.93
CA GLY A 3 9.01 7.11 -9.95
C GLY A 3 9.26 7.70 -11.33
N ALA A 4 10.08 7.01 -12.13
CA ALA A 4 10.26 7.39 -13.53
C ALA A 4 8.95 7.16 -14.29
N GLY A 5 8.42 8.22 -14.93
CA GLY A 5 7.15 8.18 -15.66
C GLY A 5 5.90 8.33 -14.78
N GLU A 6 6.07 8.75 -13.53
CA GLU A 6 4.99 9.21 -12.66
C GLU A 6 4.96 10.74 -12.62
N ASP A 7 3.78 11.32 -12.43
CA ASP A 7 3.56 12.77 -12.37
C ASP A 7 3.46 13.27 -10.91
N PHE A 8 3.82 12.43 -9.94
CA PHE A 8 3.67 12.70 -8.52
C PHE A 8 4.71 11.95 -7.66
N PRO A 9 5.07 12.49 -6.48
CA PRO A 9 5.88 11.78 -5.49
C PRO A 9 5.02 10.82 -4.64
N SER A 10 5.71 9.82 -4.08
CA SER A 10 5.20 8.94 -3.04
C SER A 10 6.06 9.06 -1.79
N LEU A 11 5.45 9.22 -0.62
CA LEU A 11 6.12 9.58 0.62
C LEU A 11 5.75 8.65 1.78
N GLY A 12 6.62 8.60 2.79
CA GLY A 12 6.39 7.81 4.00
C GLY A 12 6.48 6.31 3.79
N ILE A 13 6.17 5.53 4.85
CA ILE A 13 6.27 4.07 4.85
C ILE A 13 5.25 3.39 3.93
N GLY A 14 4.12 4.06 3.67
CA GLY A 14 3.05 3.57 2.82
C GLY A 14 3.16 4.00 1.37
N HIS A 15 4.23 4.68 0.95
CA HIS A 15 4.33 5.29 -0.37
C HIS A 15 3.08 6.12 -0.70
N PHE A 16 2.64 6.95 0.26
CA PHE A 16 1.45 7.78 0.11
C PHE A 16 1.60 8.77 -1.03
N ILE A 17 0.67 8.69 -1.98
CA ILE A 17 0.66 9.53 -3.19
C ILE A 17 0.28 10.96 -2.80
N TRP A 18 1.05 11.94 -3.32
CA TRP A 18 0.79 13.35 -3.14
C TRP A 18 0.86 14.08 -4.46
N PHE A 19 -0.27 14.60 -4.92
CA PHE A 19 -0.33 15.26 -6.21
C PHE A 19 0.19 16.70 -6.14
N PRO A 20 1.02 17.12 -7.11
CA PRO A 20 1.21 18.53 -7.42
C PRO A 20 -0.11 19.20 -7.80
N ASP A 21 -0.19 20.51 -7.60
CA ASP A 21 -1.37 21.27 -8.00
C ASP A 21 -1.67 21.11 -9.50
N GLY A 22 -2.95 20.87 -9.83
CA GLY A 22 -3.43 20.65 -11.19
C GLY A 22 -3.14 19.28 -11.79
N VAL A 23 -2.54 18.34 -11.06
CA VAL A 23 -2.35 16.96 -11.51
C VAL A 23 -3.62 16.15 -11.24
N ASP A 24 -4.14 15.48 -12.28
CA ASP A 24 -5.20 14.47 -12.20
C ASP A 24 -4.65 13.14 -12.71
N ALA A 25 -4.63 12.13 -11.84
CA ALA A 25 -4.13 10.80 -12.14
C ALA A 25 -5.17 9.74 -11.75
N PRO A 26 -5.16 8.54 -12.37
CA PRO A 26 -6.15 7.49 -12.10
C PRO A 26 -5.99 6.81 -10.73
N PHE A 27 -5.15 7.35 -9.85
CA PHE A 27 -4.86 6.83 -8.53
C PHE A 27 -5.51 7.67 -7.45
N ASP A 28 -5.82 7.06 -6.30
CA ASP A 28 -6.31 7.79 -5.13
C ASP A 28 -5.13 8.51 -4.46
N GLU A 29 -5.26 9.82 -4.28
CA GLU A 29 -4.31 10.59 -3.49
C GLU A 29 -4.45 10.21 -2.01
N SER A 30 -3.35 9.82 -1.36
CA SER A 30 -3.39 9.27 0.00
C SER A 30 -2.56 10.04 1.02
N PHE A 31 -1.60 10.88 0.59
CA PHE A 31 -0.78 11.66 1.51
C PHE A 31 -1.60 12.66 2.34
N PRO A 32 -2.53 13.45 1.78
CA PRO A 32 -3.34 14.38 2.57
C PRO A 32 -4.19 13.68 3.63
N THR A 33 -4.79 12.53 3.30
CA THR A 33 -5.61 11.77 4.25
C THR A 33 -4.76 11.14 5.36
N MET A 34 -3.57 10.67 5.04
CA MET A 34 -2.59 10.19 6.02
C MET A 34 -2.14 11.32 6.96
N VAL A 35 -1.81 12.50 6.43
CA VAL A 35 -1.43 13.67 7.24
C VAL A 35 -2.55 14.07 8.19
N ASN A 36 -3.79 14.11 7.72
CA ASN A 36 -4.94 14.39 8.57
C ASN A 36 -5.12 13.36 9.69
N TYR A 37 -4.91 12.07 9.38
CA TYR A 37 -4.94 11.02 10.39
C TYR A 37 -3.86 11.23 11.47
N VAL A 38 -2.62 11.54 11.05
CA VAL A 38 -1.52 11.83 11.97
C VAL A 38 -1.87 13.05 12.85
N ARG A 39 -2.39 14.14 12.28
CA ARG A 39 -2.83 15.31 13.04
C ARG A 39 -3.84 14.96 14.14
N GLN A 40 -4.80 14.10 13.83
CA GLN A 40 -5.86 13.71 14.76
C GLN A 40 -5.40 12.78 15.89
N HIS A 41 -4.30 12.03 15.67
CA HIS A 41 -3.87 10.95 16.58
C HIS A 41 -2.47 11.18 17.18
N ALA A 42 -1.86 12.33 16.91
CA ALA A 42 -0.50 12.65 17.38
C ALA A 42 -0.42 13.01 18.88
N ASP A 43 -1.54 13.32 19.53
CA ASP A 43 -1.65 13.71 20.94
C ASP A 43 -0.58 14.74 21.38
N GLY A 44 -0.17 15.63 20.46
CA GLY A 44 0.87 16.63 20.68
C GLY A 44 2.30 16.09 20.71
N CYS A 45 2.50 14.80 20.48
CA CYS A 45 3.84 14.16 20.52
C CYS A 45 4.71 14.45 19.31
N TYR A 46 4.10 14.81 18.17
CA TYR A 46 4.78 15.03 16.90
C TYR A 46 4.44 16.41 16.33
N SER A 47 5.45 17.27 16.24
CA SER A 47 5.30 18.59 15.62
C SER A 47 5.41 18.47 14.10
N MET A 48 4.38 18.87 13.38
CA MET A 48 4.43 18.94 11.93
C MET A 48 5.31 20.12 11.50
N PRO A 49 6.12 19.99 10.41
CA PRO A 49 6.83 21.11 9.84
C PRO A 49 5.91 22.27 9.52
N GLY A 50 6.25 23.50 9.97
CA GLY A 50 5.40 24.67 9.81
C GLY A 50 5.03 24.94 8.36
N TRP A 51 5.97 24.80 7.44
CA TRP A 51 5.72 24.98 6.01
C TRP A 51 4.70 23.98 5.43
N LEU A 52 4.64 22.74 6.00
CA LEU A 52 3.68 21.74 5.57
C LEU A 52 2.29 22.03 6.11
N ASP A 53 2.22 22.58 7.33
CA ASP A 53 0.96 22.97 7.98
C ASP A 53 0.29 24.18 7.32
N GLU A 54 1.11 25.11 6.84
CA GLU A 54 0.68 26.36 6.20
C GLU A 54 0.40 26.23 4.70
N LEU A 55 0.64 25.05 4.09
CA LEU A 55 0.57 24.86 2.65
C LEU A 55 -0.87 25.01 2.12
N GLN A 56 -1.08 25.95 1.18
CA GLN A 56 -2.36 26.25 0.57
C GLN A 56 -2.21 26.46 -0.95
N PRO A 57 -2.81 25.66 -1.83
CA PRO A 57 -3.52 24.41 -1.53
C PRO A 57 -2.60 23.36 -0.93
N PHE A 58 -3.15 22.33 -0.27
CA PHE A 58 -2.36 21.23 0.28
C PHE A 58 -1.98 20.25 -0.85
N ALA A 59 -1.07 20.68 -1.71
CA ALA A 59 -0.55 19.95 -2.86
C ALA A 59 0.96 19.82 -2.77
N ALA A 60 1.54 18.80 -3.45
CA ALA A 60 2.99 18.61 -3.45
C ALA A 60 3.69 19.86 -4.01
N PRO A 61 4.69 20.43 -3.30
CA PRO A 61 5.31 21.70 -3.69
C PRO A 61 6.27 21.57 -4.89
N TRP A 62 6.46 20.37 -5.39
CA TRP A 62 7.31 20.08 -6.56
C TRP A 62 6.42 19.75 -7.76
N GLN A 63 6.60 20.47 -8.87
CA GLN A 63 5.81 20.30 -10.09
C GLN A 63 6.42 19.26 -11.05
N SER A 64 7.61 18.72 -10.72
CA SER A 64 8.29 17.71 -11.54
C SER A 64 9.26 16.88 -10.71
N LYS A 65 9.59 15.70 -11.23
CA LYS A 65 10.64 14.84 -10.65
C LYS A 65 11.97 15.61 -10.54
N GLN A 66 12.31 16.43 -11.51
CA GLN A 66 13.55 17.23 -11.47
C GLN A 66 13.57 18.20 -10.28
N GLN A 67 12.47 18.91 -10.02
CA GLN A 67 12.35 19.79 -8.85
C GLN A 67 12.42 19.01 -7.54
N PHE A 68 11.74 17.85 -7.48
CA PHE A 68 11.78 16.97 -6.33
C PHE A 68 13.19 16.45 -6.05
N ASP A 69 13.93 16.01 -7.08
CA ASP A 69 15.29 15.53 -6.95
C ASP A 69 16.26 16.66 -6.53
N ALA A 70 16.09 17.86 -7.07
CA ALA A 70 16.87 19.04 -6.68
C ALA A 70 16.63 19.47 -5.23
N ALA A 71 15.43 19.23 -4.70
CA ALA A 71 15.06 19.59 -3.34
C ALA A 71 15.54 18.60 -2.26
N GLN A 72 16.18 17.48 -2.61
CA GLN A 72 16.50 16.38 -1.70
C GLN A 72 17.34 16.78 -0.47
N GLN A 73 18.12 17.85 -0.57
CA GLN A 73 18.98 18.38 0.50
C GLN A 73 18.47 19.71 1.08
N SER A 74 17.26 20.14 0.68
CA SER A 74 16.66 21.37 1.23
C SER A 74 16.17 21.15 2.67
N ASP A 75 16.15 22.20 3.47
CA ASP A 75 15.66 22.15 4.86
C ASP A 75 14.24 21.60 4.92
N ARG A 76 13.35 22.03 4.03
CA ARG A 76 11.97 21.50 3.93
C ARG A 76 11.92 20.00 3.70
N MET A 77 12.78 19.46 2.86
CA MET A 77 12.83 18.02 2.60
C MET A 77 13.41 17.25 3.80
N LEU A 78 14.40 17.80 4.47
CA LEU A 78 14.99 17.21 5.68
C LEU A 78 13.97 17.19 6.82
N GLU A 79 13.25 18.29 7.07
CA GLU A 79 12.16 18.37 8.05
C GLU A 79 11.03 17.37 7.72
N LEU A 80 10.62 17.28 6.45
CA LEU A 80 9.60 16.31 6.02
C LEU A 80 10.04 14.87 6.27
N ARG A 81 11.28 14.53 5.94
CA ARG A 81 11.81 13.18 6.19
C ARG A 81 11.85 12.84 7.66
N GLN A 82 12.29 13.79 8.50
CA GLN A 82 12.32 13.59 9.94
C GLN A 82 10.91 13.37 10.48
N TRP A 83 9.97 14.23 10.11
CA TRP A 83 8.57 14.09 10.52
C TRP A 83 7.95 12.75 10.06
N LEU A 84 8.23 12.33 8.82
CA LEU A 84 7.76 11.03 8.31
C LEU A 84 8.40 9.86 9.08
N ALA A 85 9.66 9.95 9.46
CA ALA A 85 10.32 8.93 10.27
C ALA A 85 9.71 8.86 11.68
N ASP A 86 9.52 10.00 12.34
CA ASP A 86 8.97 10.08 13.68
C ASP A 86 7.52 9.60 13.75
N THR A 87 6.73 9.86 12.71
CA THR A 87 5.32 9.48 12.63
C THR A 87 5.07 8.09 12.02
N ALA A 88 6.11 7.32 11.70
CA ALA A 88 5.97 5.99 11.09
C ALA A 88 4.99 5.05 11.83
N PRO A 89 4.93 5.01 13.17
CA PRO A 89 3.93 4.21 13.88
C PRO A 89 2.48 4.65 13.61
N LEU A 90 2.23 5.96 13.48
CA LEU A 90 0.90 6.49 13.16
C LEU A 90 0.54 6.23 11.69
N GLN A 91 1.51 6.32 10.78
CA GLN A 91 1.32 5.94 9.38
C GLN A 91 0.92 4.47 9.25
N ALA A 92 1.56 3.56 10.01
CA ALA A 92 1.18 2.15 10.05
C ALA A 92 -0.26 1.95 10.55
N ARG A 93 -0.65 2.65 11.62
CA ARG A 93 -2.04 2.65 12.14
C ARG A 93 -3.03 3.17 11.09
N TYR A 94 -2.67 4.23 10.36
CA TYR A 94 -3.48 4.76 9.27
C TYR A 94 -3.73 3.72 8.18
N ILE A 95 -2.69 2.97 7.76
CA ILE A 95 -2.84 1.93 6.72
C ILE A 95 -3.85 0.86 7.19
N VAL A 96 -3.74 0.40 8.44
CA VAL A 96 -4.69 -0.58 9.01
C VAL A 96 -6.10 0.00 9.11
N ALA A 97 -6.25 1.24 9.58
CA ALA A 97 -7.55 1.90 9.69
C ALA A 97 -8.20 2.09 8.31
N SER A 98 -7.43 2.55 7.33
CA SER A 98 -7.87 2.71 5.94
C SER A 98 -8.29 1.37 5.32
N PHE A 99 -7.52 0.30 5.55
CA PHE A 99 -7.88 -1.04 5.12
C PHE A 99 -9.22 -1.48 5.70
N ASN A 100 -9.40 -1.36 7.01
CA ASN A 100 -10.63 -1.78 7.68
C ASN A 100 -11.85 -0.99 7.17
N ALA A 101 -11.74 0.33 7.01
CA ALA A 101 -12.80 1.17 6.47
C ALA A 101 -13.20 0.72 5.07
N ARG A 102 -12.23 0.61 4.16
CA ARG A 102 -12.48 0.21 2.76
C ARG A 102 -12.98 -1.23 2.63
N TRP A 103 -12.56 -2.16 3.50
CA TRP A 103 -13.08 -3.52 3.52
C TRP A 103 -14.56 -3.55 3.93
N ASN A 104 -14.93 -2.75 4.93
CA ASN A 104 -16.32 -2.66 5.39
C ASN A 104 -17.24 -2.04 4.34
N GLU A 105 -16.77 -0.98 3.66
CA GLU A 105 -17.48 -0.28 2.59
C GLU A 105 -17.54 -1.09 1.28
N LEU A 106 -16.74 -2.15 1.15
CA LEU A 106 -16.67 -2.95 -0.07
C LEU A 106 -18.01 -3.60 -0.37
N GLU A 107 -18.62 -3.18 -1.47
CA GLU A 107 -19.87 -3.73 -1.99
C GLU A 107 -19.59 -4.98 -2.82
N LEU A 108 -19.83 -6.13 -2.22
CA LEU A 108 -19.84 -7.44 -2.88
C LEU A 108 -21.09 -8.21 -2.45
N PRO A 109 -21.66 -9.07 -3.32
CA PRO A 109 -22.71 -10.01 -2.91
C PRO A 109 -22.28 -10.81 -1.68
N ALA A 110 -23.20 -11.04 -0.75
CA ALA A 110 -22.89 -11.69 0.54
C ALA A 110 -22.23 -13.06 0.36
N GLU A 111 -22.69 -13.82 -0.64
CA GLU A 111 -22.14 -15.13 -1.00
C GLU A 111 -20.67 -15.07 -1.46
N GLN A 112 -20.23 -13.93 -1.97
CA GLN A 112 -18.83 -13.68 -2.34
C GLN A 112 -18.05 -13.11 -1.16
N LYS A 113 -18.59 -12.11 -0.45
CA LYS A 113 -17.89 -11.41 0.64
C LYS A 113 -17.60 -12.31 1.83
N LEU A 114 -18.54 -13.19 2.19
CA LEU A 114 -18.43 -14.02 3.40
C LEU A 114 -17.23 -15.01 3.35
N PRO A 115 -17.01 -15.78 2.28
CA PRO A 115 -15.81 -16.64 2.19
C PRO A 115 -14.51 -15.83 2.24
N LEU A 116 -14.44 -14.67 1.56
CA LEU A 116 -13.25 -13.82 1.55
C LEU A 116 -12.98 -13.25 2.95
N THR A 117 -14.02 -12.84 3.68
CA THR A 117 -13.89 -12.35 5.06
C THR A 117 -13.37 -13.45 6.00
N ARG A 118 -13.81 -14.69 5.84
CA ARG A 118 -13.29 -15.81 6.63
C ARG A 118 -11.82 -16.09 6.34
N LEU A 119 -11.41 -16.08 5.08
CA LEU A 119 -10.01 -16.22 4.71
C LEU A 119 -9.14 -15.09 5.29
N LEU A 120 -9.62 -13.85 5.17
CA LEU A 120 -8.97 -12.69 5.74
C LEU A 120 -8.81 -12.82 7.27
N GLN A 121 -9.88 -13.17 7.98
CA GLN A 121 -9.85 -13.37 9.43
C GLN A 121 -8.82 -14.43 9.85
N ARG A 122 -8.70 -15.52 9.10
CA ARG A 122 -7.70 -16.56 9.36
C ARG A 122 -6.27 -16.08 9.10
N LEU A 123 -6.04 -15.35 8.00
CA LEU A 123 -4.73 -14.78 7.69
C LEU A 123 -4.25 -13.83 8.79
N VAL A 124 -5.10 -12.91 9.25
CA VAL A 124 -4.72 -11.89 10.23
C VAL A 124 -4.60 -12.38 11.68
N GLN A 125 -4.83 -13.68 11.94
CA GLN A 125 -4.61 -14.29 13.26
C GLN A 125 -3.13 -14.36 13.66
N THR A 126 -2.22 -14.33 12.69
CA THR A 126 -0.78 -14.30 12.93
C THR A 126 -0.22 -12.92 12.57
N SER A 127 0.84 -12.49 13.25
CA SER A 127 1.52 -11.23 12.95
C SER A 127 2.02 -11.20 11.50
N GLN A 128 2.54 -12.32 11.00
CA GLN A 128 3.03 -12.45 9.64
C GLN A 128 1.90 -12.36 8.61
N GLY A 129 0.78 -13.00 8.86
CA GLY A 129 -0.40 -12.93 7.99
C GLY A 129 -1.02 -11.52 7.98
N LEU A 130 -1.09 -10.87 9.15
CA LEU A 130 -1.52 -9.47 9.24
C LEU A 130 -0.60 -8.56 8.41
N PHE A 131 0.72 -8.71 8.57
CA PHE A 131 1.69 -7.97 7.77
C PHE A 131 1.48 -8.20 6.27
N ALA A 132 1.38 -9.46 5.83
CA ALA A 132 1.21 -9.79 4.41
C ALA A 132 -0.05 -9.18 3.80
N VAL A 133 -1.18 -9.23 4.52
CA VAL A 133 -2.45 -8.66 4.06
C VAL A 133 -2.37 -7.14 3.97
N VAL A 134 -1.87 -6.48 5.02
CA VAL A 134 -1.81 -5.01 5.09
C VAL A 134 -0.78 -4.48 4.09
N ASP A 135 0.38 -5.14 3.96
CA ASP A 135 1.40 -4.77 2.98
C ASP A 135 0.89 -4.91 1.55
N TYR A 136 0.23 -6.03 1.22
CA TYR A 136 -0.32 -6.21 -0.12
C TYR A 136 -1.45 -5.23 -0.44
N TYR A 137 -2.33 -4.97 0.52
CA TYR A 137 -3.35 -3.92 0.41
C TYR A 137 -2.71 -2.55 0.13
N ASN A 138 -1.71 -2.15 0.93
CA ASN A 138 -1.00 -0.89 0.73
C ASN A 138 -0.30 -0.82 -0.62
N PHE A 139 0.20 -1.96 -1.11
CA PHE A 139 0.93 -2.06 -2.37
C PHE A 139 0.04 -2.07 -3.62
N LYS A 140 -1.10 -2.77 -3.58
CA LYS A 140 -1.95 -3.04 -4.75
C LYS A 140 -3.42 -2.68 -4.56
N GLY A 141 -3.75 -2.11 -3.42
CA GLY A 141 -5.12 -1.73 -3.10
C GLY A 141 -6.05 -2.91 -2.86
N LEU A 142 -7.31 -2.57 -2.66
CA LEU A 142 -8.35 -3.55 -2.44
C LEU A 142 -8.76 -4.28 -3.74
N GLY A 143 -8.58 -3.64 -4.90
CA GLY A 143 -9.00 -4.17 -6.21
C GLY A 143 -10.46 -3.90 -6.54
N SER A 144 -11.10 -2.94 -5.86
CA SER A 144 -12.47 -2.50 -6.13
C SER A 144 -12.55 -1.50 -7.30
N ASN A 145 -11.49 -0.74 -7.55
CA ASN A 145 -11.47 0.26 -8.61
C ASN A 145 -11.54 -0.38 -10.01
N PRO A 146 -12.59 -0.09 -10.83
CA PRO A 146 -12.72 -0.67 -12.16
C PRO A 146 -11.68 -0.15 -13.17
N ARG A 147 -11.01 0.98 -12.89
CA ARG A 147 -9.93 1.52 -13.73
C ARG A 147 -8.62 0.74 -13.55
N GLU A 148 -8.44 0.04 -12.43
CA GLU A 148 -7.25 -0.76 -12.13
C GLU A 148 -7.42 -2.20 -12.64
N ARG A 149 -7.64 -2.34 -13.96
CA ARG A 149 -7.84 -3.63 -14.63
C ARG A 149 -7.16 -3.64 -15.97
N TYR A 150 -6.58 -4.78 -16.31
CA TYR A 150 -6.14 -5.09 -17.67
C TYR A 150 -6.95 -6.26 -18.19
N HIS A 151 -7.54 -6.13 -19.35
CA HIS A 151 -8.44 -7.13 -19.96
C HIS A 151 -9.55 -7.61 -18.99
N GLY A 152 -10.08 -6.67 -18.19
CA GLY A 152 -11.12 -6.97 -17.19
C GLY A 152 -10.61 -7.62 -15.88
N GLU A 153 -9.33 -7.95 -15.79
CA GLU A 153 -8.73 -8.58 -14.61
C GLU A 153 -8.03 -7.55 -13.70
N GLY A 154 -8.42 -7.54 -12.44
CA GLY A 154 -7.76 -6.77 -11.38
C GLY A 154 -6.67 -7.58 -10.67
N TRP A 155 -5.89 -6.89 -9.84
CA TRP A 155 -4.74 -7.46 -9.12
C TRP A 155 -4.72 -7.12 -7.63
N GLY A 156 -5.79 -6.53 -7.09
CA GLY A 156 -5.87 -6.17 -5.68
C GLY A 156 -6.19 -7.35 -4.76
N LEU A 157 -6.30 -7.05 -3.47
CA LEU A 157 -6.48 -8.05 -2.41
C LEU A 157 -7.72 -8.93 -2.63
N VAL A 158 -8.85 -8.37 -3.07
CA VAL A 158 -10.08 -9.14 -3.34
C VAL A 158 -9.85 -10.23 -4.38
N GLN A 159 -9.09 -9.93 -5.45
CA GLN A 159 -8.79 -10.89 -6.49
C GLN A 159 -7.89 -12.02 -5.98
N VAL A 160 -6.90 -11.69 -5.14
CA VAL A 160 -6.03 -12.69 -4.49
C VAL A 160 -6.86 -13.61 -3.59
N LEU A 161 -7.67 -13.07 -2.69
CA LEU A 161 -8.53 -13.86 -1.81
C LEU A 161 -9.53 -14.72 -2.60
N THR A 162 -10.05 -14.20 -3.72
CA THR A 162 -10.93 -14.94 -4.63
C THR A 162 -10.22 -16.14 -5.27
N ASP A 163 -8.95 -15.99 -5.65
CA ASP A 163 -8.17 -17.11 -6.20
C ASP A 163 -7.93 -18.20 -5.15
N ILE A 164 -7.64 -17.80 -3.91
CA ILE A 164 -7.47 -18.73 -2.80
C ILE A 164 -8.79 -19.46 -2.48
N SER A 165 -9.92 -18.75 -2.47
CA SER A 165 -11.23 -19.32 -2.14
C SER A 165 -11.70 -20.43 -3.09
N LYS A 166 -11.13 -20.51 -4.28
CA LYS A 166 -11.40 -21.54 -5.29
C LYS A 166 -10.54 -22.81 -5.11
N GLN A 167 -9.56 -22.77 -4.20
CA GLN A 167 -8.68 -23.89 -3.91
C GLN A 167 -9.24 -24.72 -2.74
N PRO A 168 -8.86 -26.01 -2.60
CA PRO A 168 -9.19 -26.77 -1.42
C PRO A 168 -8.75 -26.05 -0.15
N ASP A 169 -9.50 -26.17 0.94
CA ASP A 169 -9.14 -25.51 2.19
C ASP A 169 -7.87 -26.09 2.81
N VAL A 170 -7.20 -25.32 3.67
CA VAL A 170 -6.03 -25.72 4.46
C VAL A 170 -6.24 -25.35 5.91
N ASP A 171 -5.86 -26.25 6.81
CA ASP A 171 -6.07 -26.06 8.25
C ASP A 171 -5.00 -25.16 8.89
N ARG A 172 -3.74 -25.29 8.46
CA ARG A 172 -2.61 -24.60 9.06
C ARG A 172 -2.50 -23.16 8.56
N ALA A 173 -2.19 -22.25 9.47
CA ALA A 173 -1.97 -20.84 9.17
C ALA A 173 -0.78 -20.65 8.19
N ASP A 174 0.30 -21.40 8.37
CA ASP A 174 1.49 -21.33 7.49
C ASP A 174 1.17 -21.73 6.04
N ASP A 175 0.35 -22.79 5.87
CA ASP A 175 -0.07 -23.25 4.54
C ASP A 175 -0.98 -22.20 3.87
N LEU A 176 -1.84 -21.55 4.64
CA LEU A 176 -2.69 -20.46 4.14
C LEU A 176 -1.85 -19.24 3.74
N LEU A 177 -0.84 -18.89 4.55
CA LEU A 177 0.08 -17.81 4.24
C LEU A 177 0.93 -18.11 2.99
N ALA A 178 1.39 -19.36 2.84
CA ALA A 178 2.08 -19.79 1.64
C ALA A 178 1.21 -19.63 0.39
N ARG A 179 -0.05 -20.05 0.46
CA ARG A 179 -1.02 -19.84 -0.64
C ARG A 179 -1.28 -18.37 -0.94
N PHE A 180 -1.35 -17.54 0.10
CA PHE A 180 -1.49 -16.10 -0.09
C PHE A 180 -0.30 -15.52 -0.87
N SER A 181 0.93 -15.88 -0.49
CA SER A 181 2.15 -15.48 -1.20
C SER A 181 2.17 -15.96 -2.66
N GLU A 182 1.78 -17.22 -2.92
CA GLU A 182 1.69 -17.77 -4.29
C GLU A 182 0.61 -17.07 -5.13
N ALA A 183 -0.58 -16.87 -4.57
CA ALA A 183 -1.68 -16.20 -5.26
C ALA A 183 -1.34 -14.75 -5.58
N THR A 184 -0.64 -14.03 -4.68
CA THR A 184 -0.17 -12.66 -4.94
C THR A 184 0.85 -12.63 -6.07
N ALA A 185 1.84 -13.52 -6.06
CA ALA A 185 2.84 -13.63 -7.14
C ALA A 185 2.17 -13.90 -8.49
N ALA A 186 1.27 -14.89 -8.55
CA ALA A 186 0.53 -15.24 -9.75
C ALA A 186 -0.32 -14.08 -10.30
N ARG A 187 -0.94 -13.27 -9.41
CA ARG A 187 -1.70 -12.08 -9.81
C ARG A 187 -0.81 -11.00 -10.39
N LEU A 188 0.36 -10.77 -9.83
CA LEU A 188 1.33 -9.79 -10.33
C LEU A 188 1.90 -10.20 -11.69
N GLU A 189 2.20 -11.49 -11.87
CA GLU A 189 2.60 -12.03 -13.18
C GLU A 189 1.51 -11.86 -14.24
N ARG A 190 0.25 -12.15 -13.88
CA ARG A 190 -0.89 -11.98 -14.77
C ARG A 190 -1.10 -10.51 -15.14
N ARG A 191 -0.94 -9.60 -14.18
CA ARG A 191 -0.94 -8.16 -14.42
C ARG A 191 0.09 -7.77 -15.49
N VAL A 192 1.34 -8.23 -15.34
CA VAL A 192 2.42 -7.94 -16.29
C VAL A 192 2.10 -8.51 -17.69
N ARG A 193 1.59 -9.75 -17.76
CA ARG A 193 1.19 -10.35 -19.06
C ARG A 193 0.08 -9.58 -19.75
N ASN A 194 -0.84 -9.01 -19.00
CA ASN A 194 -2.00 -8.29 -19.52
C ASN A 194 -1.73 -6.79 -19.70
N ALA A 195 -0.61 -6.27 -19.18
CA ALA A 195 -0.28 -4.85 -19.25
C ALA A 195 -0.04 -4.40 -20.70
N PRO A 196 -0.48 -3.19 -21.07
CA PRO A 196 -0.11 -2.58 -22.34
C PRO A 196 1.42 -2.53 -22.48
N PRO A 197 1.98 -2.90 -23.66
CA PRO A 197 3.44 -2.98 -23.87
C PRO A 197 4.19 -1.69 -23.53
N GLU A 198 3.59 -0.53 -23.76
CA GLU A 198 4.14 0.79 -23.51
C GLU A 198 4.40 1.05 -22.02
N ARG A 199 3.71 0.36 -21.11
CA ARG A 199 3.93 0.47 -19.66
C ARG A 199 5.18 -0.26 -19.20
N ASN A 200 5.67 -1.23 -19.99
CA ASN A 200 6.88 -2.01 -19.67
C ASN A 200 6.92 -2.50 -18.21
N GLU A 201 5.80 -3.06 -17.73
CA GLU A 201 5.65 -3.45 -16.30
C GLU A 201 6.54 -4.65 -15.92
N ALA A 202 7.03 -5.42 -16.90
CA ALA A 202 7.94 -6.53 -16.66
C ALA A 202 9.20 -6.13 -15.87
N ARG A 203 9.66 -4.89 -16.00
CA ARG A 203 10.81 -4.34 -15.28
C ARG A 203 10.62 -4.33 -13.75
N TRP A 204 9.38 -4.30 -13.27
CA TRP A 204 9.07 -4.25 -11.84
C TRP A 204 8.87 -5.63 -11.22
N LEU A 205 8.63 -6.66 -12.04
CA LEU A 205 8.25 -8.00 -11.58
C LEU A 205 9.28 -8.63 -10.62
N PRO A 206 10.62 -8.51 -10.84
CA PRO A 206 11.60 -9.04 -9.89
C PRO A 206 11.48 -8.42 -8.48
N GLY A 207 11.30 -7.10 -8.40
CA GLY A 207 11.08 -6.41 -7.12
C GLY A 207 9.75 -6.79 -6.46
N TRP A 208 8.70 -6.99 -7.26
CA TRP A 208 7.42 -7.46 -6.75
C TRP A 208 7.49 -8.88 -6.20
N HIS A 209 8.20 -9.78 -6.88
CA HIS A 209 8.42 -11.15 -6.40
C HIS A 209 9.22 -11.16 -5.09
N ALA A 210 10.29 -10.36 -5.00
CA ALA A 210 11.05 -10.23 -3.76
C ALA A 210 10.16 -9.79 -2.59
N ARG A 211 9.30 -8.77 -2.81
CA ARG A 211 8.37 -8.28 -1.78
C ARG A 211 7.39 -9.36 -1.31
N VAL A 212 6.75 -10.08 -2.23
CA VAL A 212 5.76 -11.11 -1.83
C VAL A 212 6.40 -12.38 -1.29
N ALA A 213 7.67 -12.66 -1.60
CA ALA A 213 8.43 -13.75 -0.99
C ALA A 213 8.65 -13.50 0.52
N ASP A 214 8.87 -12.25 0.92
CA ASP A 214 9.03 -11.85 2.34
C ASP A 214 7.80 -12.19 3.19
N TYR A 215 6.61 -12.40 2.59
CA TYR A 215 5.40 -12.80 3.33
C TYR A 215 5.54 -14.18 4.00
N ARG A 216 6.42 -15.04 3.50
CA ARG A 216 6.68 -16.38 4.07
C ARG A 216 7.78 -16.41 5.13
N GLU A 217 8.59 -15.35 5.23
CA GLU A 217 9.75 -15.32 6.11
C GLU A 217 9.37 -14.83 7.51
N SER A 218 9.06 -15.75 8.42
CA SER A 218 8.71 -15.48 9.83
C SER A 218 9.82 -14.82 10.66
N THR A 219 11.06 -14.75 10.15
CA THR A 219 12.26 -14.50 10.97
C THR A 219 12.58 -13.03 11.19
N LYS A 220 12.09 -12.11 10.37
CA LYS A 220 12.47 -10.68 10.48
C LYS A 220 11.83 -9.91 11.64
N PHE A 221 10.71 -10.41 12.19
CA PHE A 221 9.98 -9.72 13.27
C PHE A 221 10.28 -10.24 14.68
N ALA A 222 10.93 -11.41 14.82
CA ALA A 222 11.24 -12.00 16.11
C ALA A 222 12.48 -11.37 16.79
N GLU A 223 13.34 -10.69 16.05
CA GLU A 223 14.60 -10.13 16.59
C GLU A 223 14.45 -8.71 17.14
N SER A 224 13.41 -7.95 16.73
CA SER A 224 13.18 -6.58 17.23
C SER A 224 12.54 -6.50 18.62
N SER A 225 12.12 -7.63 19.19
CA SER A 225 11.45 -7.66 20.52
C SER A 225 12.38 -8.07 21.65
N LYS A 226 13.69 -8.21 21.40
CA LYS A 226 14.68 -8.65 22.40
C LYS A 226 15.79 -7.62 22.67
N SER A 227 15.57 -6.36 22.33
CA SER A 227 16.52 -5.28 22.67
C SER A 227 15.87 -4.25 23.56
#